data_6734689c72d3d7ef06f2983e9935567a
#
_entry.id   6734689c72d3d7ef06f2983e9935567a
#
_cell.length_a   1.000
_cell.length_b   1.000
_cell.length_c   1.000
_cell.angle_alpha   90.00
_cell.angle_beta   90.00
_cell.angle_gamma   90.00
#
_symmetry.space_group_name_H-M   'P 1'
#
loop_
_entity.id
_entity.type
_entity.pdbx_description
1 polymer ?
#
loop_
_entity_poly.entity_id
_entity_poly.type
_entity_poly.pdbx_seq_one_letter_code
_entity_poly.pdbx_strand_id
1 'polypeptide(L)'
;MNKGKVLLATSALLLSAGVLAACSGGKSSSSGGQTYSYVYTQDPDTLVYSISNKKSTSEFTGNAIDGLLEVDKYGNLIPSLAKDWTVSKDGLTYTYKLRKGVKWMTSEGEEYGEVKAKDFVTGLKHAADKKSQA
;
A
#
# COMPACT_ATOMS: atom_id res chain seq x y z
N MET A 1 38.02 35.39 -44.73
CA MET A 1 37.38 34.77 -43.61
C MET A 1 38.49 34.33 -42.66
N ASN A 2 38.59 34.99 -41.49
CA ASN A 2 39.74 34.85 -40.58
C ASN A 2 39.74 33.48 -39.89
N LYS A 3 40.70 32.64 -40.18
CA LYS A 3 40.87 31.29 -39.58
C LYS A 3 40.92 31.29 -38.05
N GLY A 4 41.35 32.38 -37.43
CA GLY A 4 41.35 32.53 -35.96
C GLY A 4 39.99 32.68 -35.31
N LYS A 5 38.99 33.24 -36.01
CA LYS A 5 37.64 33.39 -35.49
C LYS A 5 36.82 32.10 -35.52
N VAL A 6 37.18 31.19 -36.46
CA VAL A 6 36.54 29.86 -36.56
C VAL A 6 37.06 28.92 -35.48
N LEU A 7 38.34 29.02 -35.11
CA LEU A 7 38.93 28.22 -34.03
C LEU A 7 38.37 28.60 -32.62
N LEU A 8 38.09 29.88 -32.38
CA LEU A 8 37.49 30.33 -31.13
C LEU A 8 35.99 29.91 -30.98
N ALA A 9 35.25 29.86 -32.10
CA ALA A 9 33.87 29.45 -32.11
C ALA A 9 33.71 27.92 -31.86
N THR A 10 34.64 27.11 -32.38
CA THR A 10 34.62 25.64 -32.17
C THR A 10 35.04 25.23 -30.76
N SER A 11 35.96 25.97 -30.12
CA SER A 11 36.34 25.69 -28.73
C SER A 11 35.22 26.03 -27.70
N ALA A 12 34.43 27.09 -27.98
CA ALA A 12 33.28 27.44 -27.10
C ALA A 12 32.14 26.43 -27.20
N LEU A 13 31.90 25.80 -28.35
CA LEU A 13 30.88 24.75 -28.51
C LEU A 13 31.25 23.44 -27.82
N LEU A 14 32.54 23.09 -27.77
CA LEU A 14 33.00 21.87 -27.09
C LEU A 14 32.93 21.95 -25.57
N LEU A 15 33.06 23.15 -24.98
CA LEU A 15 32.92 23.35 -23.53
C LEU A 15 31.48 23.31 -23.05
N SER A 16 30.51 23.68 -23.89
CA SER A 16 29.09 23.64 -23.51
C SER A 16 28.49 22.24 -23.55
N ALA A 17 29.03 21.30 -24.32
CA ALA A 17 28.59 19.92 -24.38
C ALA A 17 29.02 19.09 -23.14
N GLY A 18 30.07 19.50 -22.44
CA GLY A 18 30.57 18.79 -21.25
C GLY A 18 29.77 19.00 -19.98
N VAL A 19 29.04 20.11 -19.88
CA VAL A 19 28.30 20.44 -18.65
C VAL A 19 26.95 19.73 -18.57
N LEU A 20 26.35 19.34 -19.70
CA LEU A 20 25.08 18.59 -19.73
C LEU A 20 25.24 17.09 -19.39
N ALA A 21 26.46 16.55 -19.51
CA ALA A 21 26.73 15.15 -19.19
C ALA A 21 26.91 14.89 -17.68
N ALA A 22 27.17 15.93 -16.88
CA ALA A 22 27.38 15.80 -15.44
C ALA A 22 26.09 15.58 -14.63
N CYS A 23 24.91 15.89 -15.19
CA CYS A 23 23.62 15.65 -14.54
C CYS A 23 22.97 14.32 -14.92
N SER A 24 23.56 13.55 -15.84
CA SER A 24 22.98 12.28 -16.34
C SER A 24 23.61 11.02 -15.73
N GLY A 25 24.52 11.15 -14.76
CA GLY A 25 25.35 10.08 -14.24
C GLY A 25 24.88 9.40 -12.95
N GLY A 26 23.62 9.47 -12.58
CA GLY A 26 23.04 8.63 -11.54
C GLY A 26 22.54 7.32 -12.12
N LYS A 27 23.40 6.33 -12.38
CA LYS A 27 22.97 4.93 -12.47
C LYS A 27 22.50 4.51 -11.08
N SER A 28 21.25 4.80 -10.73
CA SER A 28 20.55 3.98 -9.74
C SER A 28 20.38 2.60 -10.39
N SER A 29 21.20 1.66 -9.98
CA SER A 29 20.93 0.23 -10.15
C SER A 29 19.64 -0.08 -9.38
N SER A 30 18.50 0.15 -10.01
CA SER A 30 17.23 -0.30 -9.51
C SER A 30 17.21 -1.82 -9.66
N SER A 31 17.60 -2.54 -8.63
CA SER A 31 17.12 -3.90 -8.43
C SER A 31 15.61 -3.80 -8.31
N GLY A 32 14.93 -4.07 -9.37
CA GLY A 32 13.58 -4.48 -9.68
C GLY A 32 12.39 -4.20 -8.75
N GLY A 33 12.41 -3.25 -7.84
CA GLY A 33 11.25 -2.90 -7.01
C GLY A 33 10.96 -1.40 -7.05
N GLN A 34 9.71 -1.03 -7.29
CA GLN A 34 9.28 0.35 -7.10
C GLN A 34 9.22 0.63 -5.60
N THR A 35 10.01 1.61 -5.13
CA THR A 35 9.98 2.05 -3.73
C THR A 35 9.03 3.24 -3.63
N TYR A 36 8.01 3.08 -2.79
CA TYR A 36 7.12 4.16 -2.38
C TYR A 36 7.50 4.61 -0.98
N SER A 37 7.73 5.89 -0.78
CA SER A 37 8.09 6.46 0.51
C SER A 37 7.09 7.52 0.90
N TYR A 38 6.60 7.45 2.13
CA TYR A 38 5.75 8.49 2.65
C TYR A 38 5.99 8.74 4.15
N VAL A 39 5.60 9.91 4.63
CA VAL A 39 5.89 10.34 6.00
C VAL A 39 4.60 10.26 6.82
N TYR A 40 4.68 9.58 7.96
CA TYR A 40 3.63 9.58 8.97
C TYR A 40 3.75 10.81 9.88
N THR A 41 2.63 11.33 10.31
CA THR A 41 2.59 12.49 11.22
C THR A 41 2.92 12.11 12.67
N GLN A 42 2.67 10.87 13.04
CA GLN A 42 2.99 10.30 14.36
C GLN A 42 3.03 8.77 14.29
N ASP A 43 3.73 8.14 15.20
CA ASP A 43 3.74 6.70 15.35
C ASP A 43 2.39 6.18 15.88
N PRO A 44 1.96 4.97 15.48
CA PRO A 44 0.79 4.33 16.05
C PRO A 44 1.09 3.90 17.48
N ASP A 45 0.14 4.08 18.38
CA ASP A 45 0.21 3.61 19.75
C ASP A 45 -0.01 2.09 19.86
N THR A 46 -0.68 1.51 18.89
CA THR A 46 -0.89 0.07 18.73
C THR A 46 -1.13 -0.28 17.27
N LEU A 47 -0.80 -1.51 16.87
CA LEU A 47 -1.17 -2.08 15.58
C LEU A 47 -2.41 -3.00 15.68
N VAL A 48 -3.02 -3.10 16.85
CA VAL A 48 -4.27 -3.87 17.03
C VAL A 48 -5.43 -3.03 16.50
N TYR A 49 -5.67 -3.14 15.20
CA TYR A 49 -6.68 -2.35 14.47
C TYR A 49 -8.11 -2.58 14.98
N SER A 50 -8.40 -3.73 15.59
CA SER A 50 -9.74 -4.06 16.12
C SER A 50 -10.10 -3.30 17.41
N ILE A 51 -9.13 -2.64 18.06
CA ILE A 51 -9.34 -1.87 19.29
C ILE A 51 -8.89 -0.42 19.20
N SER A 52 -8.29 -0.01 18.09
CA SER A 52 -7.85 1.38 17.88
C SER A 52 -8.57 2.00 16.68
N ASN A 53 -9.20 3.15 16.91
CA ASN A 53 -9.83 3.97 15.86
C ASN A 53 -8.95 5.15 15.44
N LYS A 54 -7.68 5.19 15.86
CA LYS A 54 -6.76 6.27 15.52
C LYS A 54 -6.32 6.19 14.07
N LYS A 55 -6.25 7.35 13.43
CA LYS A 55 -5.79 7.48 12.04
C LYS A 55 -4.40 6.89 11.83
N SER A 56 -3.46 7.14 12.78
CA SER A 56 -2.11 6.57 12.71
C SER A 56 -2.11 5.04 12.64
N THR A 57 -2.92 4.35 13.46
CA THR A 57 -3.07 2.88 13.37
C THR A 57 -3.62 2.45 12.01
N SER A 58 -4.68 3.13 11.52
CA SER A 58 -5.33 2.78 10.24
C SER A 58 -4.40 2.98 9.04
N GLU A 59 -3.54 3.99 9.06
CA GLU A 59 -2.57 4.26 7.99
C GLU A 59 -1.53 3.11 7.86
N PHE A 60 -1.13 2.50 8.96
CA PHE A 60 -0.24 1.33 8.94
C PHE A 60 -0.99 0.05 8.57
N THR A 61 -2.08 -0.24 9.27
CA THR A 61 -2.79 -1.50 9.13
C THR A 61 -3.55 -1.63 7.81
N GLY A 62 -4.01 -0.52 7.24
CA GLY A 62 -4.70 -0.48 5.95
C GLY A 62 -3.85 -0.93 4.74
N ASN A 63 -2.52 -0.99 4.90
CA ASN A 63 -1.62 -1.53 3.87
C ASN A 63 -1.25 -3.01 4.09
N ALA A 64 -1.68 -3.60 5.21
CA ALA A 64 -1.29 -4.95 5.59
C ALA A 64 -2.49 -5.89 5.83
N ILE A 65 -3.68 -5.33 6.02
CA ILE A 65 -4.87 -6.10 6.41
C ILE A 65 -6.04 -5.76 5.51
N ASP A 66 -6.53 -6.75 4.78
CA ASP A 66 -7.70 -6.63 3.93
C ASP A 66 -8.99 -6.92 4.71
N GLY A 67 -10.06 -6.21 4.35
CA GLY A 67 -11.41 -6.47 4.84
C GLY A 67 -12.17 -7.50 3.99
N LEU A 68 -13.40 -7.80 4.39
CA LEU A 68 -14.31 -8.57 3.53
C LEU A 68 -14.56 -7.85 2.20
N LEU A 69 -14.73 -6.54 2.27
CA LEU A 69 -14.93 -5.62 1.15
C LEU A 69 -13.92 -4.48 1.25
N GLU A 70 -13.65 -3.83 0.15
CA GLU A 70 -12.86 -2.61 0.04
C GLU A 70 -13.69 -1.48 -0.53
N VAL A 71 -13.09 -0.30 -0.60
CA VAL A 71 -13.70 0.89 -1.19
C VAL A 71 -12.84 1.33 -2.37
N ASP A 72 -13.45 1.48 -3.54
CA ASP A 72 -12.76 2.01 -4.71
C ASP A 72 -12.51 3.52 -4.60
N LYS A 73 -11.80 4.09 -5.57
CA LYS A 73 -11.50 5.53 -5.65
C LYS A 73 -12.72 6.45 -5.73
N TYR A 74 -13.91 5.88 -5.97
CA TYR A 74 -15.17 6.63 -6.06
C TYR A 74 -16.05 6.45 -4.81
N GLY A 75 -15.62 5.64 -3.82
CA GLY A 75 -16.37 5.34 -2.61
C GLY A 75 -17.33 4.17 -2.72
N ASN A 76 -17.29 3.38 -3.81
CA ASN A 76 -18.13 2.21 -3.96
C ASN A 76 -17.50 1.00 -3.25
N LEU A 77 -18.35 0.18 -2.61
CA LEU A 77 -17.91 -1.10 -2.07
C LEU A 77 -17.60 -2.10 -3.19
N ILE A 78 -16.42 -2.69 -3.13
CA ILE A 78 -15.95 -3.69 -4.07
C ILE A 78 -15.50 -4.97 -3.34
N PRO A 79 -15.51 -6.14 -4.01
CA PRO A 79 -15.03 -7.39 -3.44
C PRO A 79 -13.55 -7.34 -3.06
N SER A 80 -13.22 -7.77 -1.82
CA SER A 80 -11.84 -8.01 -1.36
C SER A 80 -11.69 -9.47 -0.91
N LEU A 81 -11.56 -9.78 0.40
CA LEU A 81 -11.50 -11.16 0.87
C LEU A 81 -12.82 -11.92 0.60
N ALA A 82 -13.95 -11.24 0.60
CA ALA A 82 -15.17 -11.77 0.03
C ALA A 82 -15.17 -11.54 -1.47
N LYS A 83 -15.33 -12.59 -2.27
CA LYS A 83 -15.47 -12.51 -3.73
C LYS A 83 -16.85 -12.02 -4.18
N ASP A 84 -17.85 -12.12 -3.29
CA ASP A 84 -19.25 -11.80 -3.54
C ASP A 84 -20.01 -11.68 -2.22
N TRP A 85 -21.10 -10.93 -2.19
CA TRP A 85 -22.02 -10.86 -1.07
C TRP A 85 -23.46 -10.64 -1.51
N THR A 86 -24.39 -10.97 -0.61
CA THR A 86 -25.82 -10.74 -0.81
C THR A 86 -26.45 -10.15 0.44
N VAL A 87 -27.50 -9.38 0.27
CA VAL A 87 -28.31 -8.81 1.34
C VAL A 87 -29.72 -9.35 1.20
N SER A 88 -30.32 -9.80 2.30
CA SER A 88 -31.71 -10.25 2.31
C SER A 88 -32.68 -9.10 1.99
N LYS A 89 -33.90 -9.42 1.57
CA LYS A 89 -34.91 -8.43 1.17
C LYS A 89 -35.29 -7.46 2.29
N ASP A 90 -35.21 -7.91 3.55
CA ASP A 90 -35.49 -7.12 4.75
C ASP A 90 -34.26 -6.27 5.21
N GLY A 91 -33.10 -6.42 4.53
CA GLY A 91 -31.87 -5.71 4.88
C GLY A 91 -31.16 -6.19 6.13
N LEU A 92 -31.64 -7.26 6.79
CA LEU A 92 -31.15 -7.69 8.09
C LEU A 92 -30.08 -8.78 8.03
N THR A 93 -29.96 -9.49 6.90
CA THR A 93 -28.97 -10.57 6.75
C THR A 93 -28.03 -10.29 5.61
N TYR A 94 -26.72 -10.27 5.93
CA TYR A 94 -25.63 -10.12 4.98
C TYR A 94 -24.87 -11.44 4.88
N THR A 95 -24.77 -11.98 3.68
CA THR A 95 -24.04 -13.23 3.43
C THR A 95 -22.83 -12.96 2.55
N TYR A 96 -21.63 -13.24 3.07
CA TYR A 96 -20.36 -13.06 2.35
C TYR A 96 -19.82 -14.41 1.89
N LYS A 97 -19.36 -14.48 0.64
CA LYS A 97 -18.69 -15.66 0.06
C LYS A 97 -17.20 -15.41 0.00
N LEU A 98 -16.43 -16.02 0.88
CA LEU A 98 -14.99 -15.84 0.93
C LEU A 98 -14.28 -16.40 -0.31
N ARG A 99 -13.17 -15.79 -0.69
CA ARG A 99 -12.19 -16.36 -1.62
C ARG A 99 -11.54 -17.58 -0.97
N LYS A 100 -11.21 -18.59 -1.77
CA LYS A 100 -10.45 -19.75 -1.31
C LYS A 100 -8.95 -19.51 -1.46
N GLY A 101 -8.15 -20.13 -0.61
CA GLY A 101 -6.70 -20.14 -0.72
C GLY A 101 -6.00 -18.85 -0.30
N VAL A 102 -6.73 -17.89 0.27
CA VAL A 102 -6.12 -16.71 0.89
C VAL A 102 -5.41 -17.10 2.16
N LYS A 103 -4.20 -16.58 2.37
CA LYS A 103 -3.33 -16.95 3.50
C LYS A 103 -3.07 -15.76 4.40
N TRP A 104 -2.97 -16.05 5.68
CA TRP A 104 -2.28 -15.19 6.62
C TRP A 104 -0.78 -15.29 6.37
N MET A 105 -0.09 -14.16 6.31
CA MET A 105 1.36 -14.09 6.08
C MET A 105 2.05 -13.56 7.33
N THR A 106 3.26 -14.03 7.60
CA THR A 106 4.14 -13.43 8.62
C THR A 106 4.84 -12.19 8.08
N SER A 107 5.53 -11.44 8.95
CA SER A 107 6.38 -10.30 8.56
C SER A 107 7.52 -10.70 7.63
N GLU A 108 7.97 -11.95 7.71
CA GLU A 108 9.02 -12.54 6.89
C GLU A 108 8.51 -13.03 5.53
N GLY A 109 7.18 -12.96 5.30
CA GLY A 109 6.53 -13.40 4.06
C GLY A 109 6.24 -14.91 4.01
N GLU A 110 6.25 -15.59 5.16
CA GLU A 110 5.90 -17.01 5.26
C GLU A 110 4.40 -17.20 5.46
N GLU A 111 3.86 -18.33 4.96
CA GLU A 111 2.46 -18.68 5.15
C GLU A 111 2.22 -19.14 6.61
N TYR A 112 1.35 -18.42 7.34
CA TYR A 112 0.93 -18.81 8.69
C TYR A 112 -0.27 -19.75 8.68
N GLY A 113 -1.23 -19.54 7.78
CA GLY A 113 -2.43 -20.36 7.67
C GLY A 113 -3.47 -19.78 6.72
N GLU A 114 -4.52 -20.55 6.43
CA GLU A 114 -5.61 -20.12 5.54
C GLU A 114 -6.61 -19.21 6.28
N VAL A 115 -7.00 -18.12 5.64
CA VAL A 115 -8.08 -17.23 6.13
C VAL A 115 -9.42 -17.94 6.03
N LYS A 116 -10.16 -17.98 7.15
CA LYS A 116 -11.44 -18.70 7.28
C LYS A 116 -12.53 -17.82 7.86
N ALA A 117 -13.78 -18.17 7.64
CA ALA A 117 -14.92 -17.46 8.21
C ALA A 117 -14.87 -17.33 9.73
N LYS A 118 -14.31 -18.31 10.43
CA LYS A 118 -14.14 -18.28 11.89
C LYS A 118 -13.22 -17.12 12.35
N ASP A 119 -12.28 -16.68 11.50
CA ASP A 119 -11.33 -15.62 11.86
C ASP A 119 -12.07 -14.29 11.99
N PHE A 120 -13.00 -14.01 11.06
CA PHE A 120 -13.88 -12.84 11.13
C PHE A 120 -14.81 -12.90 12.38
N VAL A 121 -15.38 -14.07 12.68
CA VAL A 121 -16.21 -14.26 13.87
C VAL A 121 -15.38 -13.99 15.13
N THR A 122 -14.15 -14.47 15.18
CA THR A 122 -13.23 -14.26 16.32
C THR A 122 -12.90 -12.77 16.48
N GLY A 123 -12.55 -12.09 15.39
CA GLY A 123 -12.26 -10.65 15.38
C GLY A 123 -13.46 -9.81 15.86
N LEU A 124 -14.67 -10.10 15.35
CA LEU A 124 -15.88 -9.40 15.77
C LEU A 124 -16.22 -9.64 17.26
N LYS A 125 -16.06 -10.87 17.75
CA LYS A 125 -16.23 -11.17 19.17
C LYS A 125 -15.21 -10.43 20.03
N HIS A 126 -13.95 -10.36 19.58
CA HIS A 126 -12.92 -9.62 20.28
C HIS A 126 -13.25 -8.12 20.35
N ALA A 127 -13.63 -7.52 19.23
CA ALA A 127 -14.03 -6.11 19.19
C ALA A 127 -15.27 -5.80 20.05
N ALA A 128 -16.22 -6.74 20.15
CA ALA A 128 -17.43 -6.59 20.96
C ALA A 128 -17.24 -6.90 22.46
N ASP A 129 -16.08 -7.45 22.85
CA ASP A 129 -15.80 -7.76 24.25
C ASP A 129 -15.45 -6.49 25.03
N LYS A 130 -16.23 -6.18 26.06
CA LYS A 130 -15.98 -5.02 26.95
C LYS A 130 -14.59 -5.00 27.59
N LYS A 131 -13.92 -6.16 27.70
CA LYS A 131 -12.57 -6.27 28.24
C LYS A 131 -11.48 -5.91 27.22
N SER A 132 -11.79 -5.95 25.93
CA SER A 132 -10.84 -5.62 24.86
C SER A 132 -10.61 -4.12 24.72
N GLN A 133 -11.45 -3.28 25.33
CA GLN A 133 -11.42 -1.80 25.23
C GLN A 133 -11.53 -1.29 23.77
N ALA A 134 -12.20 -2.05 22.90
CA ALA A 134 -12.49 -1.66 21.53
C ALA A 134 -13.58 -0.57 21.46
#